data_d23c4fafddab9ec69de39cb451207c16
#
_entry.id   d23c4fafddab9ec69de39cb451207c16
#
_cell.length_a   1.000
_cell.length_b   1.000
_cell.length_c   1.000
_cell.angle_alpha   90.00
_cell.angle_beta   90.00
_cell.angle_gamma   90.00
#
_symmetry.space_group_name_H-M   'P 1'
#
loop_
_entity.id
_entity.type
_entity.pdbx_description
1 polymer ?
#
loop_
_entity_poly.entity_id
_entity_poly.type
_entity_poly.pdbx_seq_one_letter_code
_entity_poly.pdbx_strand_id
1 'polypeptide(L)'
;MNQLEIKLAAFDLDGTVLEHNSSWVAIHRHFGTEHNGAASLRLYTEGKIDYREFMRRDISSWPKGVTREEIAGVLSDYRIRREAPEVFRELRARRIGTALVTSGIDILARDVAADLEIDHWVANGLRFDGNGKLLPKGVGRVDPTRKDIAYQRLLSKIGIPSKKTIAIGDTIYDLAFLKSARLGFMLAHTTRVPDPEIIHINKLTQIFDHI
;
A
#
# COMPACT_ATOMS: atom_id res chain seq x y z
N MET A 1 -0.91 -33.18 9.98
CA MET A 1 -0.25 -31.88 9.73
C MET A 1 -1.17 -30.79 10.24
N ASN A 2 -0.76 -30.01 11.25
CA ASN A 2 -1.60 -28.89 11.70
C ASN A 2 -1.73 -27.89 10.55
N GLN A 3 -2.95 -27.77 10.04
CA GLN A 3 -3.29 -26.78 9.03
C GLN A 3 -2.91 -25.38 9.59
N LEU A 4 -2.16 -24.59 8.83
CA LEU A 4 -1.77 -23.24 9.24
C LEU A 4 -3.04 -22.41 9.47
N GLU A 5 -3.33 -22.04 10.72
CA GLU A 5 -4.47 -21.18 11.04
C GLU A 5 -4.12 -19.73 10.69
N ILE A 6 -4.35 -19.34 9.44
CA ILE A 6 -4.24 -17.93 8.99
C ILE A 6 -5.54 -17.20 9.32
N LYS A 7 -5.42 -16.00 9.92
CA LYS A 7 -6.56 -15.15 10.30
C LYS A 7 -6.62 -13.84 9.54
N LEU A 8 -5.51 -13.40 8.93
CA LEU A 8 -5.44 -12.15 8.16
C LEU A 8 -4.48 -12.30 6.98
N ALA A 9 -4.91 -11.82 5.83
CA ALA A 9 -4.07 -11.57 4.67
C ALA A 9 -3.94 -10.05 4.47
N ALA A 10 -2.71 -9.54 4.54
CA ALA A 10 -2.40 -8.12 4.37
C ALA A 10 -1.66 -7.90 3.05
N PHE A 11 -2.09 -6.91 2.30
CA PHE A 11 -1.59 -6.62 0.95
C PHE A 11 -1.03 -5.20 0.88
N ASP A 12 0.06 -5.03 0.13
CA ASP A 12 0.34 -3.73 -0.45
C ASP A 12 -0.72 -3.39 -1.50
N LEU A 13 -0.81 -2.12 -1.90
CA LEU A 13 -1.81 -1.64 -2.85
C LEU A 13 -1.23 -1.48 -4.26
N ASP A 14 -0.32 -0.51 -4.40
CA ASP A 14 0.23 -0.07 -5.68
C ASP A 14 1.20 -1.12 -6.23
N GLY A 15 0.90 -1.74 -7.38
CA GLY A 15 1.68 -2.84 -7.97
C GLY A 15 1.29 -4.23 -7.47
N THR A 16 0.60 -4.35 -6.34
CA THR A 16 0.15 -5.62 -5.74
C THR A 16 -1.32 -5.89 -6.02
N VAL A 17 -2.24 -5.14 -5.42
CA VAL A 17 -3.69 -5.24 -5.67
C VAL A 17 -4.08 -4.50 -6.94
N LEU A 18 -3.42 -3.38 -7.22
CA LEU A 18 -3.53 -2.63 -8.47
C LEU A 18 -2.44 -3.05 -9.45
N GLU A 19 -2.77 -3.02 -10.76
CA GLU A 19 -1.82 -3.44 -11.81
C GLU A 19 -0.65 -2.49 -11.95
N HIS A 20 -0.87 -1.19 -11.80
CA HIS A 20 0.15 -0.15 -11.96
C HIS A 20 -0.20 1.11 -11.17
N ASN A 21 0.83 1.92 -10.96
CA ASN A 21 0.85 3.32 -10.56
C ASN A 21 0.76 3.58 -9.06
N SER A 22 1.88 4.08 -8.55
CA SER A 22 1.89 4.82 -7.29
C SER A 22 0.90 5.98 -7.36
N SER A 23 0.02 6.08 -6.39
CA SER A 23 -0.93 7.19 -6.23
C SER A 23 -0.24 8.56 -6.24
N TRP A 24 0.98 8.65 -5.70
CA TRP A 24 1.83 9.84 -5.76
C TRP A 24 2.22 10.18 -7.19
N VAL A 25 2.69 9.19 -7.96
CA VAL A 25 3.09 9.36 -9.38
C VAL A 25 1.90 9.78 -10.23
N ALA A 26 0.71 9.23 -9.99
CA ALA A 26 -0.51 9.60 -10.71
C ALA A 26 -0.83 11.10 -10.54
N ILE A 27 -0.76 11.61 -9.30
CA ILE A 27 -1.00 13.03 -9.03
C ILE A 27 0.09 13.92 -9.62
N HIS A 28 1.36 13.53 -9.47
CA HIS A 28 2.46 14.28 -10.10
C HIS A 28 2.31 14.36 -11.61
N ARG A 29 1.92 13.27 -12.27
CA ARG A 29 1.67 13.25 -13.72
C ARG A 29 0.52 14.18 -14.11
N HIS A 30 -0.57 14.17 -13.35
CA HIS A 30 -1.72 15.04 -13.61
C HIS A 30 -1.34 16.53 -13.55
N PHE A 31 -0.47 16.91 -12.60
CA PHE A 31 -0.05 18.30 -12.41
C PHE A 31 1.24 18.67 -13.15
N GLY A 32 1.86 17.76 -13.90
CA GLY A 32 3.12 18.00 -14.60
C GLY A 32 4.31 18.26 -13.65
N THR A 33 4.30 17.62 -12.47
CA THR A 33 5.32 17.82 -11.43
C THR A 33 6.16 16.56 -11.17
N GLU A 34 6.25 15.63 -12.14
CA GLU A 34 6.99 14.37 -12.01
C GLU A 34 8.46 14.58 -11.67
N HIS A 35 9.07 15.66 -12.23
CA HIS A 35 10.44 16.00 -11.92
C HIS A 35 10.65 16.30 -10.43
N ASN A 36 9.70 17.01 -9.81
CA ASN A 36 9.72 17.33 -8.39
C ASN A 36 9.58 16.06 -7.54
N GLY A 37 8.63 15.18 -7.89
CA GLY A 37 8.43 13.89 -7.22
C GLY A 37 9.67 13.00 -7.31
N ALA A 38 10.28 12.89 -8.49
CA ALA A 38 11.51 12.13 -8.67
C ALA A 38 12.69 12.69 -7.85
N ALA A 39 12.82 14.02 -7.77
CA ALA A 39 13.85 14.67 -6.96
C ALA A 39 13.64 14.43 -5.46
N SER A 40 12.40 14.52 -4.98
CA SER A 40 12.03 14.25 -3.58
C SER A 40 12.29 12.78 -3.23
N LEU A 41 11.88 11.85 -4.09
CA LEU A 41 12.09 10.41 -3.89
C LEU A 41 13.59 10.08 -3.79
N ARG A 42 14.41 10.65 -4.68
CA ARG A 42 15.87 10.46 -4.62
C ARG A 42 16.45 10.93 -3.30
N LEU A 43 16.08 12.12 -2.81
CA LEU A 43 16.57 12.64 -1.52
C LEU A 43 16.16 11.75 -0.35
N TYR A 44 14.94 11.21 -0.40
CA TYR A 44 14.45 10.27 0.60
C TYR A 44 15.20 8.93 0.56
N THR A 45 15.38 8.33 -0.61
CA THR A 45 16.09 7.06 -0.76
C THR A 45 17.58 7.14 -0.44
N GLU A 46 18.19 8.32 -0.64
CA GLU A 46 19.56 8.62 -0.21
C GLU A 46 19.68 8.96 1.30
N GLY A 47 18.57 8.94 2.05
CA GLY A 47 18.53 9.26 3.48
C GLY A 47 18.79 10.73 3.81
N LYS A 48 18.71 11.64 2.82
CA LYS A 48 18.94 13.09 3.00
C LYS A 48 17.75 13.81 3.61
N ILE A 49 16.57 13.26 3.48
CA ILE A 49 15.33 13.74 4.08
C ILE A 49 14.56 12.55 4.66
N ASP A 50 13.76 12.81 5.69
CA ASP A 50 12.83 11.83 6.22
C ASP A 50 11.54 11.75 5.38
N TYR A 51 10.69 10.75 5.67
CA TYR A 51 9.45 10.54 4.92
C TYR A 51 8.44 11.70 5.08
N ARG A 52 8.45 12.38 6.23
CA ARG A 52 7.59 13.55 6.46
C ARG A 52 7.98 14.71 5.56
N GLU A 53 9.28 14.96 5.43
CA GLU A 53 9.79 16.00 4.54
C GLU A 53 9.58 15.62 3.06
N PHE A 54 9.73 14.34 2.71
CA PHE A 54 9.37 13.82 1.39
C PHE A 54 7.91 14.20 1.05
N MET A 55 6.95 13.79 1.88
CA MET A 55 5.53 14.10 1.67
C MET A 55 5.28 15.62 1.57
N ARG A 56 5.93 16.42 2.42
CA ARG A 56 5.77 17.88 2.40
C ARG A 56 6.24 18.47 1.07
N ARG A 57 7.36 18.00 0.54
CA ARG A 57 7.93 18.48 -0.74
C ARG A 57 7.01 18.11 -1.91
N ASP A 58 6.56 16.87 -1.97
CA ASP A 58 5.68 16.42 -3.03
C ASP A 58 4.39 17.22 -3.04
N ILE A 59 3.68 17.30 -1.91
CA ILE A 59 2.43 18.05 -1.79
C ILE A 59 2.64 19.55 -2.10
N SER A 60 3.76 20.14 -1.67
CA SER A 60 4.06 21.55 -1.93
C SER A 60 4.41 21.85 -3.40
N SER A 61 4.74 20.85 -4.19
CA SER A 61 5.02 20.98 -5.62
C SER A 61 3.75 21.01 -6.49
N TRP A 62 2.63 20.57 -5.94
CA TRP A 62 1.34 20.60 -6.64
C TRP A 62 0.75 22.02 -6.64
N PRO A 63 -0.15 22.36 -7.59
CA PRO A 63 -0.74 23.67 -7.67
C PRO A 63 -1.45 24.10 -6.37
N LYS A 64 -1.46 25.40 -6.10
CA LYS A 64 -2.23 25.93 -4.97
C LYS A 64 -3.73 25.86 -5.27
N GLY A 65 -4.51 25.56 -4.24
CA GLY A 65 -5.97 25.53 -4.35
C GLY A 65 -6.58 24.25 -4.89
N VAL A 66 -5.74 23.22 -5.13
CA VAL A 66 -6.21 21.84 -5.45
C VAL A 66 -7.22 21.38 -4.42
N THR A 67 -8.31 20.81 -4.87
CA THR A 67 -9.40 20.34 -4.00
C THR A 67 -9.30 18.83 -3.75
N ARG A 68 -10.05 18.37 -2.74
CA ARG A 68 -10.20 16.92 -2.46
C ARG A 68 -10.83 16.20 -3.64
N GLU A 69 -11.82 16.80 -4.26
CA GLU A 69 -12.56 16.26 -5.41
C GLU A 69 -11.65 16.10 -6.62
N GLU A 70 -10.77 17.07 -6.87
CA GLU A 70 -9.80 17.00 -7.95
C GLU A 70 -8.80 15.85 -7.73
N ILE A 71 -8.25 15.71 -6.52
CA ILE A 71 -7.38 14.58 -6.17
C ILE A 71 -8.12 13.25 -6.31
N ALA A 72 -9.35 13.16 -5.82
CA ALA A 72 -10.17 11.95 -5.95
C ALA A 72 -10.43 11.61 -7.42
N GLY A 73 -10.71 12.59 -8.26
CA GLY A 73 -10.87 12.42 -9.70
C GLY A 73 -9.62 11.86 -10.38
N VAL A 74 -8.44 12.39 -10.02
CA VAL A 74 -7.16 11.85 -10.53
C VAL A 74 -6.94 10.40 -10.10
N LEU A 75 -7.28 10.06 -8.87
CA LEU A 75 -7.07 8.74 -8.29
C LEU A 75 -8.19 7.73 -8.64
N SER A 76 -9.27 8.15 -9.31
CA SER A 76 -10.37 7.24 -9.68
C SER A 76 -10.06 6.35 -10.90
N ASP A 77 -9.05 6.69 -11.71
CA ASP A 77 -8.60 5.89 -12.85
C ASP A 77 -7.57 4.83 -12.40
N TYR A 78 -8.01 3.88 -11.56
CA TYR A 78 -7.20 2.75 -11.15
C TYR A 78 -7.67 1.43 -11.79
N ARG A 79 -6.74 0.50 -11.91
CA ARG A 79 -7.03 -0.84 -12.44
C ARG A 79 -6.74 -1.88 -11.37
N ILE A 80 -7.79 -2.50 -10.86
CA ILE A 80 -7.69 -3.66 -10.00
C ILE A 80 -7.11 -4.81 -10.80
N ARG A 81 -6.09 -5.47 -10.25
CA ARG A 81 -5.51 -6.67 -10.83
C ARG A 81 -6.58 -7.73 -11.06
N ARG A 82 -6.56 -8.33 -12.26
CA ARG A 82 -7.63 -9.21 -12.75
C ARG A 82 -8.04 -10.30 -11.76
N GLU A 83 -7.09 -10.92 -11.08
CA GLU A 83 -7.35 -11.99 -10.12
C GLU A 83 -7.72 -11.50 -8.71
N ALA A 84 -7.51 -10.23 -8.38
CA ALA A 84 -7.75 -9.73 -7.02
C ALA A 84 -9.18 -9.91 -6.52
N PRO A 85 -10.26 -9.64 -7.29
CA PRO A 85 -11.62 -9.86 -6.81
C PRO A 85 -11.90 -11.32 -6.43
N GLU A 86 -11.34 -12.28 -7.15
CA GLU A 86 -11.44 -13.70 -6.83
C GLU A 86 -10.70 -14.04 -5.55
N VAL A 87 -9.47 -13.53 -5.40
CA VAL A 87 -8.63 -13.76 -4.20
C VAL A 87 -9.33 -13.23 -2.94
N PHE A 88 -9.85 -12.01 -2.97
CA PHE A 88 -10.53 -11.44 -1.81
C PHE A 88 -11.84 -12.18 -1.48
N ARG A 89 -12.58 -12.64 -2.48
CA ARG A 89 -13.77 -13.46 -2.28
C ARG A 89 -13.42 -14.81 -1.64
N GLU A 90 -12.37 -15.49 -2.11
CA GLU A 90 -11.91 -16.77 -1.56
C GLU A 90 -11.39 -16.61 -0.12
N LEU A 91 -10.64 -15.55 0.19
CA LEU A 91 -10.21 -15.25 1.56
C LEU A 91 -11.42 -15.11 2.50
N ARG A 92 -12.47 -14.38 2.09
CA ARG A 92 -13.71 -14.26 2.85
C ARG A 92 -14.41 -15.61 3.04
N ALA A 93 -14.49 -16.42 1.98
CA ALA A 93 -15.07 -17.76 2.06
C ALA A 93 -14.36 -18.65 3.09
N ARG A 94 -13.02 -18.49 3.21
CA ARG A 94 -12.20 -19.16 4.22
C ARG A 94 -12.22 -18.46 5.60
N ARG A 95 -12.97 -17.38 5.77
CA ARG A 95 -13.02 -16.57 7.00
C ARG A 95 -11.66 -15.99 7.40
N ILE A 96 -10.84 -15.68 6.41
CA ILE A 96 -9.57 -14.96 6.58
C ILE A 96 -9.85 -13.48 6.36
N GLY A 97 -9.62 -12.67 7.39
CA GLY A 97 -9.74 -11.21 7.30
C GLY A 97 -8.72 -10.62 6.32
N THR A 98 -8.99 -9.42 5.83
CA THR A 98 -8.20 -8.77 4.79
C THR A 98 -7.76 -7.37 5.19
N ALA A 99 -6.58 -6.95 4.76
CA ALA A 99 -6.07 -5.61 5.04
C ALA A 99 -5.24 -5.04 3.88
N LEU A 100 -5.26 -3.70 3.70
CA LEU A 100 -4.29 -2.96 2.90
C LEU A 100 -3.29 -2.25 3.81
N VAL A 101 -2.00 -2.34 3.47
CA VAL A 101 -0.90 -1.62 4.14
C VAL A 101 -0.08 -0.92 3.06
N THR A 102 -0.37 0.34 2.78
CA THR A 102 0.23 1.06 1.66
C THR A 102 0.82 2.42 2.07
N SER A 103 1.96 2.78 1.47
CA SER A 103 2.50 4.15 1.54
C SER A 103 1.80 5.11 0.58
N GLY A 104 0.83 4.63 -0.20
CA GLY A 104 -0.02 5.43 -1.07
C GLY A 104 -1.02 6.30 -0.31
N ILE A 105 -1.90 6.97 -1.06
CA ILE A 105 -2.85 7.97 -0.55
C ILE A 105 -4.16 7.32 -0.12
N ASP A 106 -4.67 7.72 1.05
CA ASP A 106 -5.83 7.14 1.73
C ASP A 106 -7.15 7.27 0.93
N ILE A 107 -7.27 8.25 0.06
CA ILE A 107 -8.42 8.41 -0.85
C ILE A 107 -8.53 7.16 -1.75
N LEU A 108 -7.43 6.78 -2.42
CA LEU A 108 -7.39 5.59 -3.27
C LEU A 108 -7.56 4.30 -2.46
N ALA A 109 -6.83 4.18 -1.34
CA ALA A 109 -6.91 2.98 -0.50
C ALA A 109 -8.32 2.71 0.02
N ARG A 110 -9.07 3.75 0.39
CA ARG A 110 -10.47 3.67 0.81
C ARG A 110 -11.37 3.15 -0.32
N ASP A 111 -11.21 3.70 -1.53
CA ASP A 111 -12.08 3.38 -2.65
C ASP A 111 -11.83 1.93 -3.12
N VAL A 112 -10.58 1.51 -3.22
CA VAL A 112 -10.22 0.10 -3.52
C VAL A 112 -10.69 -0.85 -2.40
N ALA A 113 -10.58 -0.44 -1.13
CA ALA A 113 -11.05 -1.25 -0.02
C ALA A 113 -12.58 -1.43 -0.06
N ALA A 114 -13.33 -0.40 -0.48
CA ALA A 114 -14.77 -0.51 -0.68
C ALA A 114 -15.13 -1.44 -1.85
N ASP A 115 -14.44 -1.31 -3.01
CA ASP A 115 -14.71 -2.13 -4.19
C ASP A 115 -14.44 -3.62 -3.98
N LEU A 116 -13.42 -3.95 -3.18
CA LEU A 116 -13.02 -5.33 -2.90
C LEU A 116 -13.53 -5.85 -1.55
N GLU A 117 -14.32 -5.05 -0.82
CA GLU A 117 -14.84 -5.36 0.52
C GLU A 117 -13.72 -5.76 1.50
N ILE A 118 -12.65 -4.97 1.55
CA ILE A 118 -11.49 -5.22 2.41
C ILE A 118 -11.80 -4.70 3.82
N ASP A 119 -11.55 -5.53 4.85
CA ASP A 119 -11.96 -5.24 6.25
C ASP A 119 -11.19 -4.09 6.87
N HIS A 120 -9.90 -3.94 6.56
CA HIS A 120 -9.03 -2.95 7.18
C HIS A 120 -8.10 -2.31 6.15
N TRP A 121 -7.72 -1.06 6.40
CA TRP A 121 -6.67 -0.41 5.61
C TRP A 121 -5.91 0.63 6.43
N VAL A 122 -4.65 0.84 6.08
CA VAL A 122 -3.80 1.92 6.56
C VAL A 122 -3.00 2.49 5.39
N ALA A 123 -3.11 3.82 5.22
CA ALA A 123 -2.50 4.57 4.13
C ALA A 123 -2.16 5.99 4.59
N ASN A 124 -1.38 6.72 3.80
CA ASN A 124 -1.02 8.10 4.10
C ASN A 124 -2.13 9.05 3.69
N GLY A 125 -2.34 10.08 4.49
CA GLY A 125 -3.41 11.05 4.29
C GLY A 125 -2.94 12.38 3.71
N LEU A 126 -3.81 13.02 2.98
CA LEU A 126 -3.72 14.43 2.64
C LEU A 126 -4.53 15.27 3.63
N ARG A 127 -4.12 16.52 3.86
CA ARG A 127 -4.88 17.45 4.69
C ARG A 127 -5.50 18.53 3.83
N PHE A 128 -6.74 18.88 4.16
CA PHE A 128 -7.51 19.93 3.49
C PHE A 128 -7.97 20.96 4.52
N ASP A 129 -8.12 22.20 4.11
CA ASP A 129 -8.67 23.27 4.93
C ASP A 129 -10.21 23.19 5.03
N GLY A 130 -10.84 24.15 5.73
CA GLY A 130 -12.29 24.21 5.88
C GLY A 130 -13.08 24.42 4.57
N ASN A 131 -12.39 24.84 3.49
CA ASN A 131 -12.94 25.02 2.15
C ASN A 131 -12.62 23.85 1.21
N GLY A 132 -12.08 22.74 1.73
CA GLY A 132 -11.71 21.56 0.95
C GLY A 132 -10.43 21.72 0.13
N LYS A 133 -9.63 22.79 0.34
CA LYS A 133 -8.38 23.02 -0.38
C LYS A 133 -7.21 22.33 0.29
N LEU A 134 -6.34 21.74 -0.53
CA LEU A 134 -5.17 21.01 -0.09
C LEU A 134 -4.19 21.90 0.69
N LEU A 135 -3.80 21.46 1.87
CA LEU A 135 -2.73 22.05 2.67
C LEU A 135 -1.38 21.41 2.29
N PRO A 136 -0.25 22.16 2.37
CA PRO A 136 1.07 21.68 1.97
C PRO A 136 1.68 20.72 3.00
N LYS A 137 0.90 19.78 3.50
CA LYS A 137 1.32 18.74 4.46
C LYS A 137 0.36 17.56 4.46
N GLY A 138 0.92 16.37 4.64
CA GLY A 138 0.17 15.13 4.76
C GLY A 138 0.08 14.60 6.19
N VAL A 139 -0.51 13.42 6.31
CA VAL A 139 -0.54 12.60 7.52
C VAL A 139 0.23 11.32 7.22
N GLY A 140 1.49 11.25 7.64
CA GLY A 140 2.32 10.06 7.48
C GLY A 140 1.90 8.97 8.48
N ARG A 141 1.40 7.87 7.98
CA ARG A 141 1.02 6.67 8.76
C ARG A 141 1.86 5.47 8.36
N VAL A 142 2.31 5.41 7.10
CA VAL A 142 3.05 4.31 6.51
C VAL A 142 4.28 4.87 5.80
N ASP A 143 5.45 4.64 6.38
CA ASP A 143 6.73 4.87 5.72
C ASP A 143 7.02 3.68 4.79
N PRO A 144 7.32 3.88 3.48
CA PRO A 144 7.53 2.78 2.55
C PRO A 144 8.64 1.82 2.98
N THR A 145 9.72 2.32 3.61
CA THR A 145 10.83 1.48 4.09
C THR A 145 10.56 0.81 5.44
N ARG A 146 9.49 1.22 6.13
CA ARG A 146 9.11 0.75 7.47
C ARG A 146 7.60 0.40 7.54
N LYS A 147 7.08 -0.21 6.47
CA LYS A 147 5.69 -0.72 6.45
C LYS A 147 5.40 -1.68 7.60
N ASP A 148 6.41 -2.41 8.07
CA ASP A 148 6.36 -3.28 9.25
C ASP A 148 5.77 -2.58 10.47
N ILE A 149 6.17 -1.33 10.75
CA ILE A 149 5.67 -0.57 11.90
C ILE A 149 4.17 -0.29 11.79
N ALA A 150 3.70 0.15 10.62
CA ALA A 150 2.29 0.42 10.39
C ALA A 150 1.46 -0.87 10.48
N TYR A 151 1.99 -1.96 9.93
CA TYR A 151 1.38 -3.28 9.98
C TYR A 151 1.25 -3.80 11.42
N GLN A 152 2.30 -3.76 12.22
CA GLN A 152 2.26 -4.20 13.63
C GLN A 152 1.27 -3.37 14.47
N ARG A 153 1.16 -2.06 14.20
CA ARG A 153 0.15 -1.20 14.83
C ARG A 153 -1.27 -1.62 14.45
N LEU A 154 -1.50 -1.96 13.18
CA LEU A 154 -2.78 -2.48 12.72
C LEU A 154 -3.10 -3.80 13.43
N LEU A 155 -2.17 -4.77 13.44
CA LEU A 155 -2.34 -6.06 14.09
C LEU A 155 -2.67 -5.92 15.59
N SER A 156 -1.95 -5.03 16.28
CA SER A 156 -2.22 -4.74 17.70
C SER A 156 -3.62 -4.19 17.91
N LYS A 157 -4.08 -3.30 17.02
CA LYS A 157 -5.43 -2.71 17.08
C LYS A 157 -6.54 -3.73 16.88
N ILE A 158 -6.34 -4.71 15.98
CA ILE A 158 -7.36 -5.73 15.67
C ILE A 158 -7.18 -7.03 16.46
N GLY A 159 -6.15 -7.12 17.30
CA GLY A 159 -5.93 -8.28 18.19
C GLY A 159 -5.48 -9.55 17.48
N ILE A 160 -4.84 -9.45 16.30
CA ILE A 160 -4.36 -10.61 15.54
C ILE A 160 -2.82 -10.71 15.66
N PRO A 161 -2.26 -11.82 16.16
CA PRO A 161 -0.81 -11.99 16.23
C PRO A 161 -0.20 -12.24 14.83
N SER A 162 0.98 -11.68 14.55
CA SER A 162 1.67 -11.79 13.25
C SER A 162 1.89 -13.24 12.78
N LYS A 163 2.08 -14.18 13.72
CA LYS A 163 2.21 -15.62 13.42
C LYS A 163 0.95 -16.27 12.81
N LYS A 164 -0.19 -15.57 12.76
CA LYS A 164 -1.44 -15.98 12.12
C LYS A 164 -1.78 -15.13 10.90
N THR A 165 -0.79 -14.53 10.28
CA THR A 165 -1.01 -13.62 9.14
C THR A 165 -0.12 -13.98 7.96
N ILE A 166 -0.56 -13.57 6.79
CA ILE A 166 0.27 -13.51 5.59
C ILE A 166 0.38 -12.07 5.11
N ALA A 167 1.49 -11.75 4.43
CA ALA A 167 1.73 -10.44 3.84
C ALA A 167 2.12 -10.59 2.38
N ILE A 168 1.59 -9.74 1.51
CA ILE A 168 1.79 -9.77 0.07
C ILE A 168 2.21 -8.38 -0.41
N GLY A 169 3.30 -8.30 -1.19
CA GLY A 169 3.83 -7.07 -1.79
C GLY A 169 4.59 -7.36 -3.07
N ASP A 170 5.09 -6.35 -3.76
CA ASP A 170 5.73 -6.52 -5.08
C ASP A 170 7.11 -5.86 -5.20
N THR A 171 7.53 -5.06 -4.21
CA THR A 171 8.80 -4.32 -4.25
C THR A 171 9.73 -4.62 -3.08
N ILE A 172 11.00 -4.19 -3.23
CA ILE A 172 12.01 -4.25 -2.16
C ILE A 172 11.56 -3.47 -0.91
N TYR A 173 10.73 -2.43 -1.07
CA TYR A 173 10.21 -1.65 0.03
C TYR A 173 9.23 -2.43 0.91
N ASP A 174 8.65 -3.52 0.41
CA ASP A 174 7.75 -4.38 1.17
C ASP A 174 8.47 -5.39 2.05
N LEU A 175 9.78 -5.58 1.86
CA LEU A 175 10.51 -6.69 2.48
C LEU A 175 10.35 -6.75 4.00
N ALA A 176 10.48 -5.62 4.70
CA ALA A 176 10.28 -5.55 6.15
C ALA A 176 8.85 -5.94 6.57
N PHE A 177 7.85 -5.51 5.78
CA PHE A 177 6.44 -5.85 5.98
C PHE A 177 6.21 -7.35 5.75
N LEU A 178 6.71 -7.93 4.65
CA LEU A 178 6.58 -9.34 4.32
C LEU A 178 7.20 -10.23 5.41
N LYS A 179 8.40 -9.91 5.88
CA LYS A 179 9.11 -10.65 6.94
C LYS A 179 8.46 -10.52 8.31
N SER A 180 7.60 -9.55 8.52
CA SER A 180 6.89 -9.37 9.79
C SER A 180 5.63 -10.23 9.94
N ALA A 181 5.19 -10.92 8.87
CA ALA A 181 4.10 -11.89 8.88
C ALA A 181 4.61 -13.33 9.09
N ARG A 182 3.68 -14.29 9.21
CA ARG A 182 4.03 -15.72 9.25
C ARG A 182 4.56 -16.21 7.91
N LEU A 183 3.95 -15.78 6.80
CA LEU A 183 4.40 -16.03 5.44
C LEU A 183 4.40 -14.70 4.69
N GLY A 184 5.51 -14.39 4.04
CA GLY A 184 5.67 -13.25 3.17
C GLY A 184 5.69 -13.69 1.71
N PHE A 185 4.87 -13.05 0.87
CA PHE A 185 4.77 -13.34 -0.55
C PHE A 185 5.22 -12.13 -1.37
N MET A 186 6.20 -12.32 -2.23
CA MET A 186 6.64 -11.32 -3.19
C MET A 186 6.04 -11.62 -4.55
N LEU A 187 5.18 -10.72 -5.05
CA LEU A 187 4.63 -10.80 -6.39
C LEU A 187 5.71 -10.34 -7.39
N ALA A 188 6.29 -11.29 -8.10
CA ALA A 188 7.43 -11.04 -8.98
C ALA A 188 6.97 -10.50 -10.34
N HIS A 189 7.18 -9.20 -10.61
CA HIS A 189 7.01 -8.62 -11.94
C HIS A 189 8.34 -8.41 -12.68
N THR A 190 9.38 -7.95 -11.99
CA THR A 190 10.66 -7.58 -12.63
C THR A 190 11.89 -7.91 -11.79
N THR A 191 11.79 -7.98 -10.48
CA THR A 191 12.97 -8.14 -9.61
C THR A 191 12.72 -9.25 -8.60
N ARG A 192 13.51 -10.33 -8.68
CA ARG A 192 13.57 -11.32 -7.60
C ARG A 192 14.46 -10.77 -6.50
N VAL A 193 13.89 -10.58 -5.31
CA VAL A 193 14.66 -10.33 -4.11
C VAL A 193 15.18 -11.69 -3.61
N PRO A 194 16.49 -11.93 -3.56
CA PRO A 194 17.05 -13.20 -3.09
C PRO A 194 16.99 -13.25 -1.55
N ASP A 195 15.80 -13.48 -1.00
CA ASP A 195 15.61 -13.68 0.43
C ASP A 195 14.92 -15.04 0.64
N PRO A 196 15.57 -16.00 1.35
CA PRO A 196 15.05 -17.36 1.52
C PRO A 196 13.79 -17.44 2.37
N GLU A 197 13.44 -16.38 3.11
CA GLU A 197 12.23 -16.32 3.92
C GLU A 197 11.01 -15.85 3.13
N ILE A 198 11.22 -15.40 1.86
CA ILE A 198 10.16 -14.83 1.03
C ILE A 198 9.75 -15.82 -0.07
N ILE A 199 8.46 -16.07 -0.16
CA ILE A 199 7.86 -16.91 -1.19
C ILE A 199 7.56 -16.05 -2.42
N HIS A 200 8.21 -16.38 -3.55
CA HIS A 200 7.95 -15.69 -4.81
C HIS A 200 6.74 -16.29 -5.51
N ILE A 201 5.79 -15.45 -5.88
CA ILE A 201 4.59 -15.82 -6.64
C ILE A 201 4.48 -14.97 -7.91
N ASN A 202 3.83 -15.51 -8.94
CA ASN A 202 3.59 -14.82 -10.21
C ASN A 202 2.14 -14.31 -10.34
N LYS A 203 1.25 -14.85 -9.50
CA LYS A 203 -0.18 -14.46 -9.42
C LYS A 203 -0.63 -14.49 -7.97
N LEU A 204 -1.54 -13.59 -7.61
CA LEU A 204 -2.07 -13.51 -6.25
C LEU A 204 -2.77 -14.81 -5.82
N THR A 205 -3.37 -15.56 -6.74
CA THR A 205 -4.04 -16.84 -6.45
C THR A 205 -3.09 -17.89 -5.86
N GLN A 206 -1.79 -17.80 -6.12
CA GLN A 206 -0.81 -18.77 -5.62
C GLN A 206 -0.59 -18.73 -4.10
N ILE A 207 -1.08 -17.69 -3.42
CA ILE A 207 -1.06 -17.69 -1.94
C ILE A 207 -1.82 -18.90 -1.37
N PHE A 208 -2.84 -19.38 -2.07
CA PHE A 208 -3.67 -20.51 -1.63
C PHE A 208 -2.98 -21.87 -1.68
N ASP A 209 -1.85 -21.97 -2.38
CA ASP A 209 -1.02 -23.18 -2.41
C ASP A 209 -0.25 -23.38 -1.08
N HIS A 210 -0.26 -22.34 -0.20
CA HIS A 210 0.53 -22.29 1.03
C HIS A 210 -0.30 -22.15 2.31
N ILE A 211 -1.65 -21.94 2.21
CA ILE A 211 -2.54 -21.70 3.35
C ILE A 211 -3.80 -22.54 3.32
#